data_d2b55a81fb01901816b9a394f3b8c99c
#
_entry.id   d2b55a81fb01901816b9a394f3b8c99c
#
_cell.length_a   1.000
_cell.length_b   1.000
_cell.length_c   1.000
_cell.angle_alpha   90.00
_cell.angle_beta   90.00
_cell.angle_gamma   90.00
#
_symmetry.space_group_name_H-M   'P 1'
#
loop_
_entity.id
_entity.type
_entity.pdbx_description
1 polymer ?
#
loop_
_entity_poly.entity_id
_entity_poly.type
_entity_poly.pdbx_seq_one_letter_code
_entity_poly.pdbx_strand_id
1 'polypeptide(L)'
;EYILKENSSYSYGIELGVTGDASLAKTFQNFYHKTFLKLPELTWIGAQPQKIHYGIFGQINKGISITNDIHLLGQLYSKLSSHTTQAIGRFGLMLGSKNLLPFKRTNLNMDEDSAGIYFGTNQEFRPHDFTLSGSLYDDRSELILPSNKYRNNFEAGIYTRKDKWSVSILYQLMSKFTPNQLFNKHEVLNITIRKSI
;
A
#
# COMPACT_ATOMS: atom_id res chain seq x y z
N GLU A 1 -1.78 3.35 -16.23
CA GLU A 1 -0.34 3.08 -16.18
C GLU A 1 0.24 3.11 -17.58
N TYR A 2 1.39 3.75 -17.75
CA TYR A 2 2.12 3.82 -19.02
C TYR A 2 3.48 3.19 -18.84
N ILE A 3 3.86 2.33 -19.78
CA ILE A 3 5.18 1.69 -19.80
C ILE A 3 6.08 2.54 -20.70
N LEU A 4 7.13 3.12 -20.12
CA LEU A 4 8.08 3.96 -20.85
C LEU A 4 9.16 3.13 -21.55
N LYS A 5 9.61 2.06 -20.91
CA LYS A 5 10.62 1.09 -21.37
C LYS A 5 10.42 -0.22 -20.61
N GLU A 6 11.09 -1.29 -21.00
CA GLU A 6 10.98 -2.62 -20.37
C GLU A 6 10.97 -2.61 -18.84
N ASN A 7 11.79 -1.76 -18.22
CA ASN A 7 11.95 -1.70 -16.75
C ASN A 7 11.51 -0.35 -16.15
N SER A 8 10.66 0.41 -16.81
CA SER A 8 10.18 1.69 -16.30
C SER A 8 8.70 1.86 -16.57
N SER A 9 7.97 2.34 -15.58
CA SER A 9 6.55 2.68 -15.72
C SER A 9 6.19 3.90 -14.89
N TYR A 10 5.15 4.61 -15.29
CA TYR A 10 4.51 5.62 -14.47
C TYR A 10 3.01 5.41 -14.46
N SER A 11 2.38 5.84 -13.39
CA SER A 11 0.93 5.88 -13.26
C SER A 11 0.49 7.13 -12.51
N TYR A 12 -0.69 7.59 -12.81
CA TYR A 12 -1.34 8.67 -12.08
C TYR A 12 -2.85 8.41 -12.05
N GLY A 13 -3.53 9.06 -11.14
CA GLY A 13 -4.96 8.91 -11.02
C GLY A 13 -5.57 9.86 -10.02
N ILE A 14 -6.89 9.78 -9.95
CA ILE A 14 -7.72 10.46 -8.96
C ILE A 14 -8.19 9.47 -7.90
N GLU A 15 -8.42 9.95 -6.71
CA GLU A 15 -9.01 9.22 -5.60
C GLU A 15 -10.31 9.90 -5.21
N LEU A 16 -11.37 9.10 -5.10
CA LEU A 16 -12.63 9.48 -4.47
C LEU A 16 -12.97 8.42 -3.43
N GLY A 17 -13.40 8.85 -2.28
CA GLY A 17 -13.71 7.93 -1.18
C GLY A 17 -14.66 8.55 -0.17
N VAL A 18 -15.14 7.72 0.74
CA VAL A 18 -16.01 8.11 1.84
C VAL A 18 -15.62 7.36 3.10
N THR A 19 -15.65 8.06 4.25
CA THR A 19 -15.50 7.46 5.58
C THR A 19 -16.81 7.54 6.36
N GLY A 20 -16.84 6.94 7.56
CA GLY A 20 -18.02 6.88 8.41
C GLY A 20 -19.06 5.88 7.91
N ASP A 21 -20.30 6.08 8.32
CA ASP A 21 -21.39 5.12 8.05
C ASP A 21 -21.65 4.91 6.57
N ALA A 22 -21.52 5.94 5.75
CA ALA A 22 -21.71 5.83 4.30
C ALA A 22 -20.65 4.95 3.60
N SER A 23 -19.52 4.64 4.27
CA SER A 23 -18.52 3.70 3.73
C SER A 23 -18.95 2.24 3.79
N LEU A 24 -20.01 1.92 4.54
CA LEU A 24 -20.50 0.58 4.85
C LEU A 24 -19.47 -0.34 5.56
N ALA A 25 -18.30 0.19 5.93
CA ALA A 25 -17.22 -0.57 6.54
C ALA A 25 -17.68 -1.23 7.85
N LYS A 26 -18.40 -0.49 8.70
CA LYS A 26 -19.00 -0.99 9.95
C LYS A 26 -19.93 -2.18 9.70
N THR A 27 -20.87 -2.01 8.77
CA THR A 27 -21.85 -3.04 8.43
C THR A 27 -21.18 -4.31 7.93
N PHE A 28 -20.21 -4.16 7.00
CA PHE A 28 -19.49 -5.30 6.44
C PHE A 28 -18.63 -6.00 7.49
N GLN A 29 -17.92 -5.26 8.33
CA GLN A 29 -17.06 -5.83 9.35
C GLN A 29 -17.86 -6.57 10.43
N ASN A 30 -18.96 -5.99 10.91
CA ASN A 30 -19.84 -6.65 11.86
C ASN A 30 -20.47 -7.92 11.27
N PHE A 31 -20.91 -7.87 10.00
CA PHE A 31 -21.38 -9.05 9.28
C PHE A 31 -20.30 -10.14 9.23
N TYR A 32 -19.06 -9.80 8.88
CA TYR A 32 -17.95 -10.74 8.79
C TYR A 32 -17.63 -11.35 10.17
N HIS A 33 -17.53 -10.52 11.23
CA HIS A 33 -17.28 -10.99 12.58
C HIS A 33 -18.37 -11.94 13.07
N LYS A 34 -19.63 -11.59 12.90
CA LYS A 34 -20.76 -12.41 13.34
C LYS A 34 -20.88 -13.72 12.53
N THR A 35 -20.74 -13.64 11.21
CA THR A 35 -21.03 -14.78 10.33
C THR A 35 -19.88 -15.77 10.27
N PHE A 36 -18.66 -15.29 10.09
CA PHE A 36 -17.49 -16.15 9.83
C PHE A 36 -16.65 -16.40 11.07
N LEU A 37 -16.39 -15.39 11.86
CA LEU A 37 -15.50 -15.50 13.03
C LEU A 37 -16.24 -15.88 14.31
N LYS A 38 -17.59 -15.82 14.33
CA LYS A 38 -18.42 -16.04 15.52
C LYS A 38 -18.03 -15.15 16.72
N LEU A 39 -17.54 -13.95 16.43
CA LEU A 39 -17.16 -12.93 17.41
C LEU A 39 -18.33 -11.96 17.65
N PRO A 40 -18.38 -11.29 18.83
CA PRO A 40 -19.34 -10.22 19.06
C PRO A 40 -19.13 -9.05 18.12
N GLU A 41 -20.17 -8.24 17.97
CA GLU A 41 -20.06 -7.00 17.22
C GLU A 41 -19.05 -6.05 17.87
N LEU A 42 -18.28 -5.35 17.04
CA LEU A 42 -17.31 -4.37 17.51
C LEU A 42 -18.03 -3.12 18.03
N THR A 43 -17.51 -2.57 19.10
CA THR A 43 -17.86 -1.21 19.52
C THR A 43 -17.10 -0.22 18.63
N TRP A 44 -17.83 0.65 17.93
CA TRP A 44 -17.26 1.64 17.01
C TRP A 44 -17.03 3.00 17.69
N ILE A 45 -16.65 2.97 18.98
CA ILE A 45 -16.26 4.16 19.72
C ILE A 45 -15.00 4.77 19.07
N GLY A 46 -15.05 6.07 18.77
CA GLY A 46 -13.97 6.78 18.07
C GLY A 46 -13.87 6.46 16.59
N ALA A 47 -14.93 5.91 15.98
CA ALA A 47 -14.98 5.74 14.54
C ALA A 47 -14.83 7.07 13.82
N GLN A 48 -14.20 7.03 12.65
CA GLN A 48 -14.00 8.24 11.84
C GLN A 48 -15.35 8.83 11.40
N PRO A 49 -15.50 10.17 11.44
CA PRO A 49 -16.73 10.84 11.02
C PRO A 49 -16.99 10.62 9.52
N GLN A 50 -18.26 10.78 9.15
CA GLN A 50 -18.64 10.71 7.74
C GLN A 50 -18.07 11.90 6.97
N LYS A 51 -17.21 11.61 5.99
CA LYS A 51 -16.55 12.57 5.11
C LYS A 51 -16.40 12.01 3.71
N ILE A 52 -16.48 12.92 2.73
CA ILE A 52 -16.10 12.65 1.35
C ILE A 52 -14.62 13.03 1.21
N HIS A 53 -13.86 12.15 0.63
CA HIS A 53 -12.43 12.32 0.37
C HIS A 53 -12.17 12.37 -1.13
N TYR A 54 -11.26 13.24 -1.50
CA TYR A 54 -10.80 13.39 -2.88
C TYR A 54 -9.30 13.65 -2.90
N GLY A 55 -8.69 13.28 -3.99
CA GLY A 55 -7.25 13.46 -4.15
C GLY A 55 -6.73 13.03 -5.51
N ILE A 56 -5.45 13.26 -5.68
CA ILE A 56 -4.67 12.84 -6.84
C ILE A 56 -3.44 12.07 -6.38
N PHE A 57 -2.97 11.16 -7.20
CA PHE A 57 -1.72 10.46 -6.94
C PHE A 57 -0.92 10.27 -8.22
N GLY A 58 0.40 10.11 -8.04
CA GLY A 58 1.33 9.76 -9.10
C GLY A 58 2.38 8.77 -8.59
N GLN A 59 2.88 7.94 -9.50
CA GLN A 59 3.88 6.92 -9.21
C GLN A 59 4.80 6.73 -10.40
N ILE A 60 6.09 6.59 -10.12
CA ILE A 60 7.13 6.23 -11.09
C ILE A 60 7.84 4.99 -10.53
N ASN A 61 8.02 3.98 -11.38
CA ASN A 61 8.78 2.79 -11.06
C ASN A 61 9.94 2.65 -12.04
N LYS A 62 11.09 2.22 -11.55
CA LYS A 62 12.27 1.94 -12.37
C LYS A 62 13.01 0.73 -11.85
N GLY A 63 13.36 -0.17 -12.77
CA GLY A 63 14.28 -1.27 -12.54
C GLY A 63 15.58 -1.05 -13.29
N ILE A 64 16.71 -1.44 -12.69
CA ILE A 64 18.03 -1.44 -13.32
C ILE A 64 18.60 -2.85 -13.16
N SER A 65 18.85 -3.53 -14.25
CA SER A 65 19.49 -4.85 -14.24
C SER A 65 20.99 -4.69 -14.03
N ILE A 66 21.51 -5.28 -12.98
CA ILE A 66 22.98 -5.40 -12.75
C ILE A 66 23.49 -6.62 -13.51
N THR A 67 22.77 -7.73 -13.40
CA THR A 67 22.99 -8.97 -14.15
C THR A 67 21.66 -9.46 -14.71
N ASN A 68 21.63 -10.64 -15.32
CA ASN A 68 20.39 -11.27 -15.78
C ASN A 68 19.43 -11.60 -14.62
N ASP A 69 19.96 -11.85 -13.43
CA ASP A 69 19.19 -12.34 -12.27
C ASP A 69 19.21 -11.37 -11.08
N ILE A 70 19.91 -10.23 -11.19
CA ILE A 70 20.03 -9.25 -10.10
C ILE A 70 19.57 -7.89 -10.60
N HIS A 71 18.56 -7.33 -9.96
CA HIS A 71 17.96 -6.06 -10.36
C HIS A 71 17.80 -5.14 -9.15
N LEU A 72 18.17 -3.87 -9.33
CA LEU A 72 17.81 -2.79 -8.42
C LEU A 72 16.46 -2.23 -8.84
N LEU A 73 15.58 -2.04 -7.86
CA LEU A 73 14.23 -1.53 -8.06
C LEU A 73 14.06 -0.23 -7.28
N GLY A 74 13.45 0.74 -7.92
CA GLY A 74 13.09 2.02 -7.31
C GLY A 74 11.64 2.39 -7.62
N GLN A 75 10.98 3.00 -6.64
CA GLN A 75 9.66 3.60 -6.80
C GLN A 75 9.62 4.94 -6.09
N LEU A 76 9.03 5.91 -6.74
CA LEU A 76 8.58 7.14 -6.12
C LEU A 76 7.07 7.22 -6.27
N TYR A 77 6.37 7.33 -5.14
CA TYR A 77 4.93 7.51 -5.07
C TYR A 77 4.61 8.81 -4.34
N SER A 78 3.67 9.58 -4.84
CA SER A 78 3.16 10.78 -4.18
C SER A 78 1.64 10.81 -4.25
N LYS A 79 1.01 11.27 -3.19
CA LYS A 79 -0.44 11.41 -3.07
C LYS A 79 -0.76 12.69 -2.32
N LEU A 80 -1.65 13.48 -2.90
CA LEU A 80 -2.27 14.65 -2.28
C LEU A 80 -3.77 14.39 -2.18
N SER A 81 -4.27 14.19 -0.97
CA SER A 81 -5.68 13.85 -0.74
C SER A 81 -6.13 14.39 0.60
N SER A 82 -7.40 14.71 0.71
CA SER A 82 -8.04 15.05 1.99
C SER A 82 -8.06 13.90 2.99
N HIS A 83 -7.86 12.66 2.54
CA HIS A 83 -7.69 11.51 3.40
C HIS A 83 -6.24 11.30 3.82
N THR A 84 -5.29 11.38 2.87
CA THR A 84 -3.88 11.14 3.16
C THR A 84 -3.00 11.93 2.20
N THR A 85 -2.10 12.73 2.73
CA THR A 85 -1.03 13.37 1.97
C THR A 85 0.27 12.65 2.30
N GLN A 86 0.96 12.14 1.27
CA GLN A 86 2.19 11.36 1.47
C GLN A 86 3.11 11.37 0.26
N ALA A 87 4.39 11.15 0.53
CA ALA A 87 5.42 10.82 -0.45
C ALA A 87 6.16 9.58 0.05
N ILE A 88 6.39 8.60 -0.82
CA ILE A 88 7.06 7.34 -0.51
C ILE A 88 8.17 7.12 -1.52
N GLY A 89 9.41 7.00 -1.04
CA GLY A 89 10.55 6.49 -1.79
C GLY A 89 10.81 5.03 -1.40
N ARG A 90 10.75 4.11 -2.37
CA ARG A 90 10.99 2.68 -2.15
C ARG A 90 12.18 2.24 -2.97
N PHE A 91 13.06 1.48 -2.36
CA PHE A 91 14.26 0.93 -2.97
C PHE A 91 14.39 -0.53 -2.58
N GLY A 92 14.85 -1.36 -3.52
CA GLY A 92 15.04 -2.78 -3.23
C GLY A 92 15.89 -3.49 -4.24
N LEU A 93 16.26 -4.70 -3.85
CA LEU A 93 16.98 -5.68 -4.64
C LEU A 93 16.02 -6.81 -5.00
N MET A 94 16.00 -7.17 -6.26
CA MET A 94 15.30 -8.35 -6.76
C MET A 94 16.31 -9.35 -7.27
N LEU A 95 16.21 -10.59 -6.77
CA LEU A 95 16.93 -11.76 -7.26
C LEU A 95 15.97 -12.63 -8.05
N GLY A 96 16.17 -12.78 -9.35
CA GLY A 96 15.29 -13.55 -10.22
C GLY A 96 15.13 -12.94 -11.61
N SER A 97 14.10 -13.33 -12.34
CA SER A 97 13.95 -12.94 -13.73
C SER A 97 13.72 -11.45 -13.95
N LYS A 98 14.21 -10.91 -15.06
CA LYS A 98 14.16 -9.49 -15.46
C LYS A 98 12.77 -8.85 -15.46
N ASN A 99 11.74 -9.65 -15.61
CA ASN A 99 10.39 -9.15 -15.91
C ASN A 99 9.57 -8.86 -14.66
N LEU A 100 10.13 -9.02 -13.46
CA LEU A 100 9.43 -8.78 -12.21
C LEU A 100 9.70 -7.38 -11.66
N LEU A 101 8.73 -6.48 -11.84
CA LEU A 101 8.66 -5.22 -11.10
C LEU A 101 7.58 -5.37 -10.01
N PRO A 102 7.95 -5.69 -8.74
CA PRO A 102 7.00 -6.01 -7.68
C PRO A 102 6.05 -4.87 -7.33
N PHE A 103 6.41 -3.64 -7.66
CA PHE A 103 5.60 -2.44 -7.41
C PHE A 103 4.62 -2.12 -8.52
N LYS A 104 4.67 -2.84 -9.62
CA LYS A 104 3.81 -2.62 -10.76
C LYS A 104 2.40 -3.12 -10.46
N ARG A 105 1.40 -2.24 -10.50
CA ARG A 105 0.00 -2.61 -10.23
C ARG A 105 -0.63 -3.43 -11.35
N THR A 106 -0.20 -3.20 -12.58
CA THR A 106 -0.71 -3.88 -13.76
C THR A 106 0.45 -4.47 -14.57
N ASN A 107 0.40 -5.76 -14.80
CA ASN A 107 1.33 -6.46 -15.69
C ASN A 107 0.70 -6.51 -17.08
N LEU A 108 0.62 -5.38 -17.76
CA LEU A 108 -0.13 -5.29 -19.01
C LEU A 108 0.47 -6.11 -20.17
N ASN A 109 1.77 -6.44 -20.16
CA ASN A 109 2.42 -7.14 -21.27
C ASN A 109 3.58 -8.02 -20.80
N MET A 110 3.37 -8.88 -19.82
CA MET A 110 4.38 -9.84 -19.42
C MET A 110 3.89 -11.25 -19.74
N ASP A 111 4.31 -11.76 -20.89
CA ASP A 111 3.93 -13.10 -21.38
C ASP A 111 4.89 -14.20 -20.92
N GLU A 112 5.95 -13.85 -20.19
CA GLU A 112 6.97 -14.81 -19.76
C GLU A 112 6.79 -15.23 -18.31
N ASP A 113 6.98 -16.53 -18.07
CA ASP A 113 7.07 -17.10 -16.73
C ASP A 113 8.26 -16.50 -15.99
N SER A 114 8.05 -16.16 -14.73
CA SER A 114 9.06 -15.46 -13.95
C SER A 114 8.93 -15.77 -12.46
N ALA A 115 10.05 -15.76 -11.75
CA ALA A 115 10.09 -15.88 -10.31
C ALA A 115 11.23 -15.05 -9.71
N GLY A 116 11.07 -14.60 -8.49
CA GLY A 116 12.11 -13.86 -7.82
C GLY A 116 11.83 -13.61 -6.35
N ILE A 117 12.90 -13.23 -5.65
CA ILE A 117 12.88 -12.86 -4.24
C ILE A 117 13.22 -11.37 -4.15
N TYR A 118 12.46 -10.63 -3.39
CA TYR A 118 12.61 -9.19 -3.19
C TYR A 118 12.99 -8.87 -1.76
N PHE A 119 13.94 -7.95 -1.61
CA PHE A 119 14.29 -7.31 -0.34
C PHE A 119 14.37 -5.81 -0.55
N GLY A 120 13.77 -5.04 0.34
CA GLY A 120 13.75 -3.60 0.19
C GLY A 120 13.37 -2.83 1.43
N THR A 121 13.37 -1.53 1.25
CA THR A 121 12.93 -0.57 2.25
C THR A 121 12.10 0.51 1.57
N ASN A 122 11.15 1.07 2.30
CA ASN A 122 10.52 2.31 1.92
C ASN A 122 10.67 3.36 3.01
N GLN A 123 10.85 4.59 2.56
CA GLN A 123 10.88 5.79 3.37
C GLN A 123 9.65 6.59 3.03
N GLU A 124 8.85 6.90 4.03
CA GLU A 124 7.57 7.58 3.86
C GLU A 124 7.58 8.91 4.62
N PHE A 125 7.20 9.97 3.93
CA PHE A 125 6.82 11.24 4.52
C PHE A 125 5.32 11.42 4.39
N ARG A 126 4.59 11.46 5.54
CA ARG A 126 3.13 11.57 5.60
C ARG A 126 2.74 12.74 6.50
N PRO A 127 2.68 13.96 5.96
CA PRO A 127 2.30 15.15 6.73
C PRO A 127 0.84 15.14 7.18
N HIS A 128 -0.04 14.42 6.49
CA HIS A 128 -1.44 14.29 6.86
C HIS A 128 -1.95 12.85 6.72
N ASP A 129 -2.63 12.40 7.77
CA ASP A 129 -3.29 11.10 7.86
C ASP A 129 -4.64 11.27 8.58
N PHE A 130 -5.73 11.34 7.83
CA PHE A 130 -7.06 11.56 8.36
C PHE A 130 -7.44 10.53 9.45
N THR A 131 -6.99 9.29 9.31
CA THR A 131 -7.32 8.22 10.27
C THR A 131 -6.70 8.43 11.64
N LEU A 132 -5.65 9.23 11.74
CA LEU A 132 -4.97 9.56 13.00
C LEU A 132 -5.23 11.01 13.41
N SER A 133 -5.06 11.95 12.48
CA SER A 133 -5.05 13.39 12.77
C SER A 133 -6.40 14.05 12.55
N GLY A 134 -7.41 13.31 12.11
CA GLY A 134 -8.72 13.87 11.81
C GLY A 134 -8.74 14.71 10.52
N SER A 135 -9.78 15.53 10.36
CA SER A 135 -10.00 16.35 9.18
C SER A 135 -9.05 17.55 9.12
N LEU A 136 -8.64 17.94 7.92
CA LEU A 136 -7.94 19.21 7.67
C LEU A 136 -8.86 20.45 7.75
N TYR A 137 -10.18 20.25 7.72
CA TYR A 137 -11.15 21.31 7.54
C TYR A 137 -12.08 21.53 8.71
N ASP A 138 -12.17 20.56 9.64
CA ASP A 138 -13.00 20.65 10.84
C ASP A 138 -12.57 19.66 11.93
N ASP A 139 -13.03 19.88 13.17
CA ASP A 139 -12.67 19.14 14.38
C ASP A 139 -13.72 18.07 14.78
N ARG A 140 -14.49 17.55 13.84
CA ARG A 140 -15.54 16.54 14.12
C ARG A 140 -15.00 15.13 14.39
N SER A 141 -13.70 14.92 14.38
CA SER A 141 -13.11 13.63 14.74
C SER A 141 -13.13 13.44 16.25
N GLU A 142 -13.77 12.38 16.74
CA GLU A 142 -13.82 12.04 18.16
C GLU A 142 -12.46 11.61 18.71
N LEU A 143 -11.62 11.02 17.87
CA LEU A 143 -10.29 10.57 18.24
C LEU A 143 -9.24 11.24 17.33
N ILE A 144 -8.38 12.04 17.94
CA ILE A 144 -7.24 12.66 17.27
C ILE A 144 -5.96 12.19 17.97
N LEU A 145 -5.09 11.57 17.20
CA LEU A 145 -3.79 11.09 17.65
C LEU A 145 -2.66 11.81 16.92
N PRO A 146 -1.54 12.11 17.60
CA PRO A 146 -0.37 12.61 16.91
C PRO A 146 0.13 11.59 15.90
N SER A 147 0.39 12.02 14.67
CA SER A 147 0.89 11.15 13.61
C SER A 147 2.40 11.29 13.46
N ASN A 148 3.10 10.17 13.35
CA ASN A 148 4.49 10.16 12.92
C ASN A 148 4.56 10.49 11.43
N LYS A 149 5.11 11.66 11.14
CA LYS A 149 5.23 12.14 9.75
C LYS A 149 6.26 11.38 8.94
N TYR A 150 7.31 10.88 9.58
CA TYR A 150 8.35 10.08 8.95
C TYR A 150 8.23 8.64 9.40
N ARG A 151 8.12 7.74 8.44
CA ARG A 151 7.98 6.31 8.66
C ARG A 151 8.95 5.57 7.77
N ASN A 152 9.52 4.48 8.29
CA ASN A 152 10.37 3.58 7.54
C ASN A 152 9.84 2.15 7.64
N ASN A 153 9.97 1.41 6.55
CA ASN A 153 9.52 0.04 6.49
C ASN A 153 10.59 -0.81 5.81
N PHE A 154 10.78 -2.01 6.32
CA PHE A 154 11.53 -3.07 5.66
C PHE A 154 10.56 -4.02 4.97
N GLU A 155 10.93 -4.53 3.82
CA GLU A 155 10.10 -5.40 3.00
C GLU A 155 10.92 -6.60 2.52
N ALA A 156 10.32 -7.80 2.60
CA ALA A 156 10.86 -9.00 1.99
C ALA A 156 9.73 -9.80 1.34
N GLY A 157 9.95 -10.36 0.17
CA GLY A 157 8.87 -11.04 -0.52
C GLY A 157 9.32 -12.01 -1.60
N ILE A 158 8.38 -12.82 -2.01
CA ILE A 158 8.50 -13.76 -3.13
C ILE A 158 7.47 -13.36 -4.17
N TYR A 159 7.89 -13.35 -5.41
CA TYR A 159 7.04 -13.06 -6.57
C TYR A 159 7.20 -14.17 -7.58
N THR A 160 6.08 -14.64 -8.11
CA THR A 160 6.08 -15.62 -9.20
C THR A 160 4.95 -15.31 -10.17
N ARG A 161 5.22 -15.58 -11.44
CA ARG A 161 4.23 -15.59 -12.50
C ARG A 161 4.40 -16.85 -13.32
N LYS A 162 3.30 -17.47 -13.64
CA LYS A 162 3.21 -18.58 -14.55
C LYS A 162 1.97 -18.42 -15.41
N ASP A 163 2.14 -18.45 -16.73
CA ASP A 163 1.07 -18.18 -17.69
C ASP A 163 0.34 -16.85 -17.37
N LYS A 164 -0.98 -16.94 -17.15
CA LYS A 164 -1.85 -15.81 -16.80
C LYS A 164 -1.92 -15.50 -15.31
N TRP A 165 -1.30 -16.29 -14.45
CA TRP A 165 -1.38 -16.13 -13.02
C TRP A 165 -0.11 -15.48 -12.44
N SER A 166 -0.28 -14.57 -11.51
CA SER A 166 0.81 -14.08 -10.68
C SER A 166 0.44 -14.17 -9.20
N VAL A 167 1.43 -14.57 -8.40
CA VAL A 167 1.32 -14.65 -6.94
C VAL A 167 2.44 -13.85 -6.33
N SER A 168 2.14 -13.04 -5.34
CA SER A 168 3.15 -12.40 -4.52
C SER A 168 2.82 -12.56 -3.05
N ILE A 169 3.86 -12.82 -2.26
CA ILE A 169 3.82 -12.85 -0.80
C ILE A 169 4.83 -11.82 -0.34
N LEU A 170 4.38 -10.79 0.35
CA LEU A 170 5.21 -9.68 0.81
C LEU A 170 5.05 -9.52 2.32
N TYR A 171 6.12 -9.73 3.06
CA TYR A 171 6.25 -9.40 4.46
C TYR A 171 6.77 -7.96 4.60
N GLN A 172 6.14 -7.20 5.49
CA GLN A 172 6.50 -5.81 5.77
C GLN A 172 6.62 -5.59 7.27
N LEU A 173 7.76 -5.03 7.67
CA LEU A 173 8.01 -4.59 9.03
C LEU A 173 7.99 -3.06 9.06
N MET A 174 6.92 -2.48 9.59
CA MET A 174 6.65 -1.04 9.55
C MET A 174 6.93 -0.37 10.90
N SER A 175 7.47 0.83 10.86
CA SER A 175 7.63 1.68 12.05
C SER A 175 6.28 2.18 12.59
N LYS A 176 6.28 2.72 13.81
CA LYS A 176 5.09 3.31 14.45
C LYS A 176 4.40 4.35 13.56
N PHE A 177 3.08 4.31 13.54
CA PHE A 177 2.24 5.31 12.88
C PHE A 177 1.95 6.51 13.78
N THR A 178 1.91 6.28 15.08
CA THR A 178 1.71 7.29 16.13
C THR A 178 2.66 7.03 17.30
N PRO A 179 3.14 8.07 18.01
CA PRO A 179 3.93 7.90 19.23
C PRO A 179 3.20 7.08 20.30
N ASN A 180 1.87 7.16 20.34
CA ASN A 180 1.03 6.49 21.33
C ASN A 180 0.82 4.99 21.11
N GLN A 181 1.39 4.44 20.04
CA GLN A 181 1.28 3.03 19.73
C GLN A 181 2.10 2.17 20.72
N LEU A 182 1.49 1.12 21.26
CA LEU A 182 2.10 0.24 22.25
C LEU A 182 3.35 -0.48 21.71
N PHE A 183 3.23 -1.02 20.50
CA PHE A 183 4.32 -1.76 19.86
C PHE A 183 5.15 -0.86 18.95
N ASN A 184 6.47 -1.02 18.98
CA ASN A 184 7.40 -0.21 18.21
C ASN A 184 7.33 -0.47 16.70
N LYS A 185 6.76 -1.60 16.30
CA LYS A 185 6.69 -2.05 14.90
C LYS A 185 5.35 -2.73 14.65
N HIS A 186 4.93 -2.69 13.39
CA HIS A 186 3.85 -3.50 12.86
C HIS A 186 4.41 -4.51 11.86
N GLU A 187 3.86 -5.70 11.89
CA GLU A 187 4.15 -6.75 10.93
C GLU A 187 2.92 -7.00 10.07
N VAL A 188 3.11 -7.00 8.77
CA VAL A 188 2.02 -7.24 7.82
C VAL A 188 2.49 -8.26 6.78
N LEU A 189 1.67 -9.27 6.56
CA LEU A 189 1.84 -10.22 5.46
C LEU A 189 0.78 -9.92 4.40
N ASN A 190 1.22 -9.56 3.20
CA ASN A 190 0.36 -9.35 2.05
C ASN A 190 0.48 -10.52 1.08
N ILE A 191 -0.63 -11.15 0.77
CA ILE A 191 -0.71 -12.17 -0.27
C ILE A 191 -1.57 -11.61 -1.39
N THR A 192 -1.03 -11.57 -2.60
CA THR A 192 -1.74 -11.09 -3.77
C THR A 192 -1.74 -12.15 -4.86
N ILE A 193 -2.92 -12.49 -5.34
CA ILE A 193 -3.11 -13.40 -6.47
C ILE A 193 -3.80 -12.60 -7.58
N ARG A 194 -3.26 -12.64 -8.78
CA ARG A 194 -3.81 -11.95 -9.95
C ARG A 194 -3.89 -12.91 -11.13
N LYS A 195 -4.93 -12.74 -11.93
CA LYS A 195 -5.11 -13.41 -13.21
C LYS A 195 -5.19 -12.33 -14.30
N SER A 196 -4.33 -12.43 -15.31
CA SER A 196 -4.45 -11.63 -16.53
C SER A 196 -5.59 -12.20 -17.39
N ILE A 197 -6.41 -11.34 -17.95
CA ILE A 197 -7.53 -11.69 -18.82
C ILE A 197 -7.05 -11.77 -20.26
#